data_7928b44ce7987ff7f3e89e32a8d4bd4e
#
_entry.id   7928b44ce7987ff7f3e89e32a8d4bd4e
#
_cell.length_a   1.000
_cell.length_b   1.000
_cell.length_c   1.000
_cell.angle_alpha   90.00
_cell.angle_beta   90.00
_cell.angle_gamma   90.00
#
_symmetry.space_group_name_H-M   'P 1'
#
loop_
_entity.id
_entity.type
_entity.pdbx_description
1 polymer ?
#
loop_
_entity_poly.entity_id
_entity_poly.type
_entity_poly.pdbx_seq_one_letter_code
_entity_poly.pdbx_strand_id
1 'polypeptide(L)'
;MQLTDANIDPKIKLGASGTAVKVNQLFLGQANVSMPLFNGFKLKNSIWASENLYKAETANAANTKEKLSLYVVELFAKLYQSQQTTTLIEDNLKSAQQRTKDFSAMVHNGLMARNDLLKAQLQESNIQLSLDTAKKNVNIINYQLVTILQLPENTQIDIDIETIKNDIVRNKNIEIQAKRNDLEALTYQQKASEAGIKIAKSGYYPALALVGGYIAFDLKDVMTVTNAMNVGVGLSYDLASVFKNGKEVKLAQSKSEQTKTAVTILTNKIKEETHEAQENYNLSLNQNAVYKQAVEQATENYRIVKDKYDNSLSTTNDLLEADVQQLQTKINLALSQADIALKYYQLQFAEGKLINSFNTPKN
;
A
#
# COMPACT_ATOMS: atom_id res chain seq x y z
N MET A 1 24.95 28.43 21.57
CA MET A 1 25.80 28.82 22.70
C MET A 1 26.92 27.78 22.80
N GLN A 2 28.17 28.20 22.74
CA GLN A 2 29.31 27.29 22.90
C GLN A 2 30.08 27.74 24.13
N LEU A 3 30.25 26.81 25.06
CA LEU A 3 31.08 27.02 26.26
C LEU A 3 32.29 26.08 26.15
N THR A 4 33.47 26.62 26.18
CA THR A 4 34.70 25.85 26.11
C THR A 4 35.53 26.14 27.36
N ASP A 5 35.83 25.13 28.10
CA ASP A 5 36.82 25.18 29.18
C ASP A 5 38.06 24.42 28.69
N ALA A 6 39.18 25.13 28.59
CA ALA A 6 40.42 24.56 28.14
C ALA A 6 41.52 24.83 29.17
N ASN A 7 42.14 23.78 29.63
CA ASN A 7 43.32 23.82 30.46
C ASN A 7 44.55 23.86 29.51
N ILE A 8 45.14 25.05 29.32
CA ILE A 8 46.25 25.29 28.39
C ILE A 8 47.48 25.77 29.18
N ASP A 9 48.68 25.45 28.68
CA ASP A 9 49.93 25.94 29.20
C ASP A 9 50.69 26.78 28.14
N PRO A 10 50.11 27.86 27.58
CA PRO A 10 50.79 28.73 26.66
C PRO A 10 51.60 29.80 27.38
N LYS A 11 52.80 30.05 26.90
CA LYS A 11 53.60 31.21 27.31
C LYS A 11 53.25 32.40 26.44
N ILE A 12 52.45 33.35 26.96
CA ILE A 12 52.06 34.57 26.27
C ILE A 12 53.05 35.66 26.62
N LYS A 13 53.76 36.22 25.62
CA LYS A 13 54.64 37.42 25.78
C LYS A 13 53.82 38.67 25.52
N LEU A 14 53.62 39.50 26.52
CA LEU A 14 52.98 40.81 26.40
C LEU A 14 54.07 41.89 26.14
N GLY A 15 54.23 42.26 24.89
CA GLY A 15 55.19 43.37 24.50
C GLY A 15 56.68 43.01 24.47
N ALA A 16 57.54 43.92 24.00
CA ALA A 16 58.95 43.67 23.77
C ALA A 16 59.78 43.50 25.06
N SER A 17 59.25 43.74 26.25
CA SER A 17 59.98 43.65 27.55
C SER A 17 59.12 42.97 28.66
N GLY A 18 58.05 42.26 28.33
CA GLY A 18 57.16 41.65 29.32
C GLY A 18 57.61 40.30 29.85
N THR A 19 57.48 40.08 31.15
CA THR A 19 57.58 38.77 31.80
C THR A 19 56.57 37.81 31.15
N ALA A 20 56.98 36.58 30.85
CA ALA A 20 56.06 35.56 30.33
C ALA A 20 55.04 35.21 31.39
N VAL A 21 53.80 35.47 31.17
CA VAL A 21 52.70 35.08 32.06
C VAL A 21 52.28 33.67 31.69
N LYS A 22 52.23 32.80 32.68
CA LYS A 22 51.81 31.42 32.52
C LYS A 22 50.27 31.38 32.65
N VAL A 23 49.58 31.11 31.55
CA VAL A 23 48.10 30.97 31.54
C VAL A 23 47.76 29.52 31.76
N ASN A 24 47.14 29.21 32.89
CA ASN A 24 46.77 27.86 33.25
C ASN A 24 45.34 27.48 32.92
N GLN A 25 44.46 28.49 32.71
CA GLN A 25 43.05 28.28 32.45
C GLN A 25 42.47 29.39 31.58
N LEU A 26 41.69 28.99 30.57
CA LEU A 26 40.88 29.89 29.71
C LEU A 26 39.40 29.46 29.81
N PHE A 27 38.57 30.42 30.16
CA PHE A 27 37.11 30.25 30.09
C PHE A 27 36.61 31.13 28.94
N LEU A 28 35.90 30.52 27.97
CA LEU A 28 35.32 31.17 26.80
C LEU A 28 33.82 30.91 26.70
N GLY A 29 33.01 31.96 26.85
CA GLY A 29 31.60 31.97 26.55
C GLY A 29 31.33 32.70 25.22
N GLN A 30 30.70 32.04 24.24
CA GLN A 30 30.39 32.62 22.96
C GLN A 30 28.94 32.34 22.55
N ALA A 31 28.24 33.38 22.10
CA ALA A 31 26.93 33.28 21.48
C ALA A 31 26.96 34.06 20.15
N ASN A 32 26.61 33.38 19.05
CA ASN A 32 26.58 33.99 17.71
C ASN A 32 25.17 33.85 17.12
N VAL A 33 24.68 34.91 16.50
CA VAL A 33 23.46 34.96 15.73
C VAL A 33 23.79 35.38 14.30
N SER A 34 23.29 34.66 13.32
CA SER A 34 23.48 35.00 11.90
C SER A 34 22.13 34.90 11.17
N MET A 35 21.76 35.98 10.50
CA MET A 35 20.56 36.07 9.68
C MET A 35 20.99 36.28 8.21
N PRO A 36 20.74 35.28 7.33
CA PRO A 36 21.06 35.42 5.92
C PRO A 36 20.12 36.43 5.26
N LEU A 37 20.71 37.50 4.68
CA LEU A 37 20.00 38.53 3.91
C LEU A 37 19.90 38.14 2.43
N PHE A 38 21.00 37.56 1.89
CA PHE A 38 21.05 37.04 0.53
C PHE A 38 22.00 35.83 0.44
N ASN A 39 21.61 34.79 -0.29
CA ASN A 39 22.43 33.62 -0.52
C ASN A 39 22.13 33.00 -1.91
N GLY A 40 22.07 33.85 -2.94
CA GLY A 40 21.78 33.39 -4.29
C GLY A 40 20.41 32.75 -4.47
N PHE A 41 19.41 33.20 -3.68
CA PHE A 41 18.05 32.63 -3.62
C PHE A 41 17.98 31.19 -3.09
N LYS A 42 19.04 30.66 -2.48
CA LYS A 42 19.09 29.31 -1.93
C LYS A 42 17.96 29.06 -0.95
N LEU A 43 17.75 29.97 0.03
CA LEU A 43 16.73 29.84 1.05
C LEU A 43 15.32 29.75 0.44
N LYS A 44 14.98 30.66 -0.48
CA LYS A 44 13.70 30.68 -1.18
C LYS A 44 13.44 29.33 -1.92
N ASN A 45 14.42 28.85 -2.68
CA ASN A 45 14.29 27.61 -3.43
C ASN A 45 14.28 26.37 -2.52
N SER A 46 14.99 26.41 -1.36
CA SER A 46 14.93 25.34 -0.36
C SER A 46 13.54 25.25 0.30
N ILE A 47 12.93 26.39 0.64
CA ILE A 47 11.56 26.43 1.18
C ILE A 47 10.59 25.86 0.13
N TRP A 48 10.72 26.28 -1.13
CA TRP A 48 9.85 25.77 -2.20
C TRP A 48 10.06 24.26 -2.46
N ALA A 49 11.29 23.77 -2.39
CA ALA A 49 11.57 22.33 -2.48
C ALA A 49 10.91 21.57 -1.33
N SER A 50 11.07 22.04 -0.09
CA SER A 50 10.47 21.43 1.10
C SER A 50 8.94 21.45 1.05
N GLU A 51 8.33 22.52 0.57
CA GLU A 51 6.88 22.61 0.38
C GLU A 51 6.37 21.58 -0.64
N ASN A 52 7.08 21.40 -1.76
CA ASN A 52 6.70 20.39 -2.74
C ASN A 52 6.93 18.97 -2.22
N LEU A 53 7.99 18.72 -1.43
CA LEU A 53 8.19 17.44 -0.76
C LEU A 53 7.06 17.15 0.25
N TYR A 54 6.64 18.14 1.03
CA TYR A 54 5.49 17.99 1.92
C TYR A 54 4.21 17.60 1.14
N LYS A 55 3.93 18.26 0.01
CA LYS A 55 2.79 17.90 -0.85
C LYS A 55 2.94 16.50 -1.43
N ALA A 56 4.15 16.09 -1.80
CA ALA A 56 4.44 14.74 -2.29
C ALA A 56 4.14 13.69 -1.21
N GLU A 57 4.60 13.91 0.04
CA GLU A 57 4.33 12.99 1.14
C GLU A 57 2.84 12.93 1.52
N THR A 58 2.13 14.05 1.43
CA THR A 58 0.67 14.09 1.61
C THR A 58 -0.04 13.23 0.55
N ALA A 59 0.36 13.32 -0.70
CA ALA A 59 -0.17 12.50 -1.78
C ALA A 59 0.23 11.02 -1.64
N ASN A 60 1.45 10.72 -1.16
CA ASN A 60 1.90 9.36 -0.83
C ASN A 60 1.04 8.74 0.28
N ALA A 61 0.71 9.51 1.32
CA ALA A 61 -0.18 9.06 2.39
C ALA A 61 -1.58 8.73 1.86
N ALA A 62 -2.13 9.57 0.97
CA ALA A 62 -3.39 9.32 0.29
C ALA A 62 -3.34 8.05 -0.58
N ASN A 63 -2.25 7.84 -1.34
CA ASN A 63 -2.03 6.63 -2.12
C ASN A 63 -1.94 5.36 -1.24
N THR A 64 -1.28 5.46 -0.09
CA THR A 64 -1.21 4.35 0.88
C THR A 64 -2.60 4.00 1.43
N LYS A 65 -3.43 5.01 1.71
CA LYS A 65 -4.82 4.81 2.12
C LYS A 65 -5.64 4.11 1.04
N GLU A 66 -5.48 4.49 -0.25
CA GLU A 66 -6.16 3.81 -1.36
C GLU A 66 -5.73 2.34 -1.51
N LYS A 67 -4.42 2.06 -1.40
CA LYS A 67 -3.90 0.68 -1.43
C LYS A 67 -4.45 -0.16 -0.29
N LEU A 68 -4.51 0.41 0.91
CA LEU A 68 -5.11 -0.27 2.07
C LEU A 68 -6.61 -0.53 1.85
N SER A 69 -7.33 0.44 1.29
CA SER A 69 -8.76 0.28 0.95
C SER A 69 -8.97 -0.84 -0.06
N LEU A 70 -8.14 -0.93 -1.11
CA LEU A 70 -8.21 -2.02 -2.07
C LEU A 70 -7.91 -3.38 -1.42
N TYR A 71 -6.89 -3.45 -0.56
CA TYR A 71 -6.56 -4.68 0.17
C TYR A 71 -7.72 -5.15 1.07
N VAL A 72 -8.41 -4.24 1.72
CA VAL A 72 -9.63 -4.56 2.50
C VAL A 72 -10.73 -5.11 1.59
N VAL A 73 -10.96 -4.49 0.42
CA VAL A 73 -11.93 -5.00 -0.58
C VAL A 73 -11.56 -6.43 -1.03
N GLU A 74 -10.28 -6.70 -1.28
CA GLU A 74 -9.82 -8.04 -1.63
C GLU A 74 -10.09 -9.08 -0.53
N LEU A 75 -9.88 -8.70 0.73
CA LEU A 75 -10.20 -9.57 1.87
C LEU A 75 -11.71 -9.81 2.00
N PHE A 76 -12.54 -8.78 1.78
CA PHE A 76 -14.00 -8.95 1.76
C PHE A 76 -14.44 -9.91 0.64
N ALA A 77 -13.93 -9.75 -0.58
CA ALA A 77 -14.23 -10.65 -1.68
C ALA A 77 -13.82 -12.10 -1.35
N LYS A 78 -12.62 -12.31 -0.80
CA LYS A 78 -12.13 -13.63 -0.39
C LYS A 78 -12.97 -14.24 0.76
N LEU A 79 -13.41 -13.42 1.73
CA LEU A 79 -14.26 -13.91 2.82
C LEU A 79 -15.59 -14.39 2.28
N TYR A 80 -16.26 -13.59 1.44
CA TYR A 80 -17.50 -14.00 0.80
C TYR A 80 -17.33 -15.30 0.00
N GLN A 81 -16.30 -15.40 -0.84
CA GLN A 81 -15.98 -16.60 -1.61
C GLN A 81 -15.82 -17.83 -0.71
N SER A 82 -15.09 -17.67 0.40
CA SER A 82 -14.87 -18.77 1.35
C SER A 82 -16.14 -19.17 2.10
N GLN A 83 -16.99 -18.23 2.49
CA GLN A 83 -18.26 -18.48 3.14
C GLN A 83 -19.22 -19.23 2.20
N GLN A 84 -19.39 -18.77 0.95
CA GLN A 84 -20.22 -19.43 -0.05
C GLN A 84 -19.71 -20.83 -0.38
N THR A 85 -18.40 -21.00 -0.53
CA THR A 85 -17.79 -22.32 -0.76
C THR A 85 -18.08 -23.26 0.42
N THR A 86 -17.94 -22.77 1.65
CA THR A 86 -18.24 -23.58 2.86
C THR A 86 -19.69 -24.05 2.87
N THR A 87 -20.66 -23.17 2.60
CA THR A 87 -22.07 -23.50 2.55
C THR A 87 -22.37 -24.56 1.49
N LEU A 88 -21.83 -24.40 0.28
CA LEU A 88 -22.03 -25.37 -0.83
C LEU A 88 -21.42 -26.73 -0.52
N ILE A 89 -20.25 -26.78 0.11
CA ILE A 89 -19.61 -28.05 0.51
C ILE A 89 -20.37 -28.69 1.66
N GLU A 90 -20.89 -27.92 2.62
CA GLU A 90 -21.73 -28.46 3.71
C GLU A 90 -23.01 -29.15 3.19
N ASP A 91 -23.68 -28.54 2.23
CA ASP A 91 -24.89 -29.14 1.64
C ASP A 91 -24.55 -30.37 0.80
N ASN A 92 -23.42 -30.36 0.08
CA ASN A 92 -22.94 -31.54 -0.65
C ASN A 92 -22.54 -32.66 0.32
N LEU A 93 -21.92 -32.36 1.47
CA LEU A 93 -21.56 -33.34 2.49
C LEU A 93 -22.82 -34.05 3.05
N LYS A 94 -23.90 -33.31 3.36
CA LYS A 94 -25.16 -33.89 3.81
C LYS A 94 -25.68 -34.88 2.79
N SER A 95 -25.63 -34.54 1.51
CA SER A 95 -26.05 -35.42 0.39
C SER A 95 -25.17 -36.66 0.28
N ALA A 96 -23.84 -36.50 0.42
CA ALA A 96 -22.90 -37.61 0.40
C ALA A 96 -23.09 -38.57 1.59
N GLN A 97 -23.32 -38.06 2.80
CA GLN A 97 -23.58 -38.82 3.99
C GLN A 97 -24.89 -39.65 3.85
N GLN A 98 -25.94 -39.04 3.30
CA GLN A 98 -27.18 -39.80 3.03
C GLN A 98 -26.95 -40.91 2.02
N ARG A 99 -26.21 -40.63 0.93
CA ARG A 99 -25.85 -41.62 -0.09
C ARG A 99 -25.06 -42.80 0.50
N THR A 100 -24.07 -42.52 1.35
CA THR A 100 -23.28 -43.55 2.04
C THR A 100 -24.14 -44.42 2.92
N LYS A 101 -25.13 -43.86 3.65
CA LYS A 101 -26.11 -44.64 4.44
C LYS A 101 -26.96 -45.54 3.56
N ASP A 102 -27.49 -45.02 2.44
CA ASP A 102 -28.32 -45.78 1.51
C ASP A 102 -27.52 -46.93 0.88
N PHE A 103 -26.28 -46.66 0.45
CA PHE A 103 -25.37 -47.67 -0.10
C PHE A 103 -25.01 -48.75 0.94
N SER A 104 -24.81 -48.37 2.19
CA SER A 104 -24.54 -49.31 3.28
C SER A 104 -25.71 -50.25 3.49
N ALA A 105 -26.94 -49.76 3.47
CA ALA A 105 -28.14 -50.59 3.54
C ALA A 105 -28.27 -51.51 2.33
N MET A 106 -27.98 -51.04 1.12
CA MET A 106 -28.01 -51.87 -0.10
C MET A 106 -26.98 -53.01 -0.06
N VAL A 107 -25.73 -52.70 0.40
CA VAL A 107 -24.68 -53.74 0.55
C VAL A 107 -25.09 -54.79 1.61
N HIS A 108 -25.68 -54.34 2.75
CA HIS A 108 -26.14 -55.26 3.80
C HIS A 108 -27.22 -56.21 3.29
N ASN A 109 -28.09 -55.74 2.41
CA ASN A 109 -29.16 -56.52 1.80
C ASN A 109 -28.71 -57.28 0.55
N GLY A 110 -27.43 -57.28 0.17
CA GLY A 110 -26.89 -57.97 -1.02
C GLY A 110 -27.29 -57.36 -2.35
N LEU A 111 -27.82 -56.13 -2.36
CA LEU A 111 -28.28 -55.42 -3.56
C LEU A 111 -27.21 -54.58 -4.24
N MET A 112 -26.02 -54.39 -3.59
CA MET A 112 -24.91 -53.60 -4.12
C MET A 112 -23.57 -54.26 -3.79
N ALA A 113 -22.59 -54.06 -4.65
CA ALA A 113 -21.21 -54.48 -4.41
C ALA A 113 -20.52 -53.61 -3.35
N ARG A 114 -19.72 -54.23 -2.49
CA ARG A 114 -19.00 -53.51 -1.41
C ARG A 114 -18.06 -52.45 -1.91
N ASN A 115 -17.43 -52.60 -3.09
CA ASN A 115 -16.53 -51.61 -3.68
C ASN A 115 -17.26 -50.30 -3.99
N ASP A 116 -18.54 -50.30 -4.33
CA ASP A 116 -19.29 -49.08 -4.60
C ASP A 116 -19.58 -48.28 -3.32
N LEU A 117 -19.89 -48.98 -2.21
CA LEU A 117 -19.94 -48.35 -0.91
C LEU A 117 -18.59 -47.72 -0.51
N LEU A 118 -17.47 -48.42 -0.71
CA LEU A 118 -16.15 -47.91 -0.38
C LEU A 118 -15.79 -46.63 -1.19
N LYS A 119 -16.22 -46.54 -2.46
CA LYS A 119 -16.09 -45.36 -3.28
C LYS A 119 -16.88 -44.18 -2.71
N ALA A 120 -18.13 -44.40 -2.31
CA ALA A 120 -18.95 -43.36 -1.71
C ALA A 120 -18.38 -42.88 -0.37
N GLN A 121 -17.90 -43.78 0.47
CA GLN A 121 -17.23 -43.45 1.74
C GLN A 121 -15.93 -42.63 1.53
N LEU A 122 -15.13 -42.99 0.51
CA LEU A 122 -13.93 -42.24 0.18
C LEU A 122 -14.29 -40.82 -0.28
N GLN A 123 -15.32 -40.67 -1.11
CA GLN A 123 -15.80 -39.35 -1.54
C GLN A 123 -16.33 -38.53 -0.38
N GLU A 124 -17.14 -39.10 0.52
CA GLU A 124 -17.62 -38.44 1.73
C GLU A 124 -16.43 -37.90 2.58
N SER A 125 -15.39 -38.75 2.79
CA SER A 125 -14.19 -38.34 3.52
C SER A 125 -13.45 -37.17 2.85
N ASN A 126 -13.34 -37.17 1.52
CA ASN A 126 -12.73 -36.08 0.76
C ASN A 126 -13.55 -34.77 0.86
N ILE A 127 -14.88 -34.86 0.82
CA ILE A 127 -15.78 -33.73 1.00
C ILE A 127 -15.64 -33.17 2.42
N GLN A 128 -15.57 -34.02 3.45
CA GLN A 128 -15.34 -33.59 4.83
C GLN A 128 -14.01 -32.83 4.98
N LEU A 129 -12.92 -33.35 4.43
CA LEU A 129 -11.62 -32.67 4.45
C LEU A 129 -11.66 -31.32 3.72
N SER A 130 -12.39 -31.26 2.60
CA SER A 130 -12.60 -29.99 1.85
C SER A 130 -13.40 -28.99 2.69
N LEU A 131 -14.41 -29.42 3.43
CA LEU A 131 -15.18 -28.59 4.35
C LEU A 131 -14.32 -28.03 5.48
N ASP A 132 -13.51 -28.86 6.12
CA ASP A 132 -12.61 -28.44 7.20
C ASP A 132 -11.59 -27.41 6.69
N THR A 133 -11.10 -27.60 5.47
CA THR A 133 -10.21 -26.64 4.80
C THR A 133 -10.92 -25.32 4.50
N ALA A 134 -12.17 -25.35 4.02
CA ALA A 134 -12.96 -24.15 3.75
C ALA A 134 -13.25 -23.37 5.03
N LYS A 135 -13.67 -24.05 6.12
CA LYS A 135 -13.89 -23.45 7.45
C LYS A 135 -12.63 -22.78 8.00
N LYS A 136 -11.48 -23.45 7.90
CA LYS A 136 -10.19 -22.86 8.27
C LYS A 136 -9.93 -21.57 7.49
N ASN A 137 -10.18 -21.55 6.19
CA ASN A 137 -9.95 -20.36 5.36
C ASN A 137 -10.88 -19.21 5.77
N VAL A 138 -12.16 -19.46 6.04
CA VAL A 138 -13.10 -18.46 6.57
C VAL A 138 -12.54 -17.84 7.86
N ASN A 139 -12.10 -18.67 8.81
CA ASN A 139 -11.59 -18.21 10.09
C ASN A 139 -10.32 -17.33 9.91
N ILE A 140 -9.39 -17.74 9.05
CA ILE A 140 -8.17 -16.97 8.78
C ILE A 140 -8.49 -15.60 8.16
N ILE A 141 -9.35 -15.57 7.14
CA ILE A 141 -9.68 -14.32 6.44
C ILE A 141 -10.50 -13.40 7.34
N ASN A 142 -11.46 -13.97 8.11
CA ASN A 142 -12.21 -13.18 9.09
C ASN A 142 -11.28 -12.55 10.13
N TYR A 143 -10.33 -13.31 10.67
CA TYR A 143 -9.34 -12.77 11.62
C TYR A 143 -8.49 -11.66 11.02
N GLN A 144 -8.05 -11.79 9.75
CA GLN A 144 -7.33 -10.75 9.05
C GLN A 144 -8.15 -9.46 8.91
N LEU A 145 -9.43 -9.57 8.54
CA LEU A 145 -10.34 -8.42 8.44
C LEU A 145 -10.60 -7.77 9.80
N VAL A 146 -10.91 -8.56 10.82
CA VAL A 146 -11.13 -8.08 12.19
C VAL A 146 -9.91 -7.30 12.69
N THR A 147 -8.71 -7.83 12.44
CA THR A 147 -7.44 -7.20 12.84
C THR A 147 -7.23 -5.86 12.12
N ILE A 148 -7.40 -5.82 10.79
CA ILE A 148 -7.15 -4.60 10.01
C ILE A 148 -8.20 -3.52 10.26
N LEU A 149 -9.44 -3.91 10.55
CA LEU A 149 -10.54 -3.01 10.89
C LEU A 149 -10.57 -2.63 12.38
N GLN A 150 -9.64 -3.19 13.18
CA GLN A 150 -9.56 -2.96 14.64
C GLN A 150 -10.87 -3.29 15.37
N LEU A 151 -11.55 -4.34 14.94
CA LEU A 151 -12.77 -4.84 15.57
C LEU A 151 -12.42 -5.83 16.71
N PRO A 152 -13.35 -6.10 17.66
CA PRO A 152 -13.16 -7.14 18.66
C PRO A 152 -12.87 -8.51 18.03
N GLU A 153 -11.91 -9.27 18.59
CA GLU A 153 -11.43 -10.54 18.01
C GLU A 153 -12.52 -11.58 17.70
N ASN A 154 -13.60 -11.59 18.50
CA ASN A 154 -14.71 -12.53 18.33
C ASN A 154 -15.75 -12.07 17.29
N THR A 155 -15.51 -10.97 16.58
CA THR A 155 -16.45 -10.47 15.57
C THR A 155 -16.48 -11.41 14.37
N GLN A 156 -17.68 -11.87 14.00
CA GLN A 156 -17.91 -12.56 12.74
C GLN A 156 -18.46 -11.57 11.72
N ILE A 157 -17.80 -11.47 10.58
CA ILE A 157 -18.20 -10.57 9.51
C ILE A 157 -19.07 -11.35 8.52
N ASP A 158 -20.29 -10.86 8.32
CA ASP A 158 -21.20 -11.34 7.28
C ASP A 158 -21.22 -10.33 6.12
N ILE A 159 -21.30 -10.84 4.89
CA ILE A 159 -21.17 -10.03 3.69
C ILE A 159 -22.43 -10.15 2.82
N ASP A 160 -23.13 -9.03 2.71
CA ASP A 160 -24.25 -8.89 1.77
C ASP A 160 -23.76 -8.44 0.38
N ILE A 161 -23.61 -9.42 -0.51
CA ILE A 161 -23.15 -9.18 -1.89
C ILE A 161 -24.18 -8.39 -2.71
N GLU A 162 -25.47 -8.48 -2.39
CA GLU A 162 -26.51 -7.77 -3.15
C GLU A 162 -26.44 -6.25 -2.90
N THR A 163 -26.18 -5.84 -1.67
CA THR A 163 -25.90 -4.43 -1.38
C THR A 163 -24.69 -3.92 -2.16
N ILE A 164 -23.61 -4.71 -2.25
CA ILE A 164 -22.41 -4.35 -3.02
C ILE A 164 -22.73 -4.23 -4.52
N LYS A 165 -23.48 -5.16 -5.10
CA LYS A 165 -23.91 -5.10 -6.51
C LYS A 165 -24.74 -3.85 -6.80
N ASN A 166 -25.67 -3.51 -5.91
CA ASN A 166 -26.51 -2.31 -6.05
C ASN A 166 -25.69 -1.03 -5.99
N ASP A 167 -24.68 -0.97 -5.11
CA ASP A 167 -23.76 0.17 -5.04
C ASP A 167 -22.91 0.30 -6.31
N ILE A 168 -22.43 -0.82 -6.87
CA ILE A 168 -21.70 -0.83 -8.14
C ILE A 168 -22.56 -0.26 -9.29
N VAL A 169 -23.82 -0.71 -9.40
CA VAL A 169 -24.74 -0.24 -10.44
C VAL A 169 -25.01 1.26 -10.29
N ARG A 170 -25.17 1.74 -9.07
CA ARG A 170 -25.37 3.17 -8.77
C ARG A 170 -24.16 4.00 -9.15
N ASN A 171 -22.98 3.58 -8.74
CA ASN A 171 -21.74 4.32 -8.96
C ASN A 171 -21.31 4.38 -10.43
N LYS A 172 -21.74 3.42 -11.26
CA LYS A 172 -21.46 3.41 -12.70
C LYS A 172 -21.99 4.64 -13.44
N ASN A 173 -23.00 5.30 -12.90
CA ASN A 173 -23.64 6.47 -13.50
C ASN A 173 -23.13 7.82 -12.92
N ILE A 174 -22.14 7.79 -12.02
CA ILE A 174 -21.63 8.99 -11.38
C ILE A 174 -20.26 9.32 -11.97
N GLU A 175 -20.13 10.54 -12.49
CA GLU A 175 -18.86 11.06 -12.97
C GLU A 175 -17.97 11.43 -11.76
N ILE A 176 -17.04 10.54 -11.41
CA ILE A 176 -16.06 10.76 -10.35
C ILE A 176 -14.79 11.31 -10.98
N GLN A 177 -14.29 12.44 -10.46
CA GLN A 177 -13.04 13.02 -10.93
C GLN A 177 -11.87 12.08 -10.57
N ALA A 178 -11.19 11.60 -11.60
CA ALA A 178 -10.04 10.71 -11.46
C ALA A 178 -8.81 11.47 -10.93
N LYS A 179 -8.15 10.93 -9.91
CA LYS A 179 -6.93 11.50 -9.35
C LYS A 179 -6.01 10.39 -8.85
N ARG A 180 -4.96 10.09 -9.60
CA ARG A 180 -3.92 9.16 -9.18
C ARG A 180 -2.96 9.86 -8.21
N ASN A 181 -3.05 9.50 -6.94
CA ASN A 181 -2.25 10.10 -5.87
C ASN A 181 -0.75 9.76 -5.98
N ASP A 182 -0.39 8.61 -6.52
CA ASP A 182 1.01 8.23 -6.79
C ASP A 182 1.64 9.11 -7.89
N LEU A 183 0.91 9.42 -8.95
CA LEU A 183 1.36 10.33 -10.01
C LEU A 183 1.47 11.77 -9.50
N GLU A 184 0.52 12.20 -8.68
CA GLU A 184 0.58 13.51 -8.04
C GLU A 184 1.80 13.65 -7.12
N ALA A 185 2.07 12.64 -6.28
CA ALA A 185 3.25 12.61 -5.42
C ALA A 185 4.55 12.74 -6.23
N LEU A 186 4.69 11.95 -7.29
CA LEU A 186 5.87 11.96 -8.13
C LEU A 186 6.03 13.30 -8.90
N THR A 187 4.91 13.93 -9.28
CA THR A 187 4.90 15.26 -9.91
C THR A 187 5.39 16.35 -8.94
N TYR A 188 5.02 16.27 -7.65
CA TYR A 188 5.57 17.17 -6.65
C TYR A 188 7.05 16.90 -6.37
N GLN A 189 7.50 15.64 -6.36
CA GLN A 189 8.92 15.29 -6.27
C GLN A 189 9.72 15.85 -7.46
N GLN A 190 9.16 15.83 -8.67
CA GLN A 190 9.77 16.49 -9.83
C GLN A 190 9.95 17.99 -9.60
N LYS A 191 8.92 18.70 -9.13
CA LYS A 191 9.00 20.13 -8.81
C LYS A 191 10.07 20.42 -7.74
N ALA A 192 10.18 19.57 -6.73
CA ALA A 192 11.21 19.68 -5.71
C ALA A 192 12.62 19.46 -6.31
N SER A 193 12.80 18.52 -7.23
CA SER A 193 14.08 18.28 -7.90
C SER A 193 14.48 19.42 -8.83
N GLU A 194 13.53 20.07 -9.49
CA GLU A 194 13.75 21.31 -10.27
C GLU A 194 14.23 22.48 -9.38
N ALA A 195 13.68 22.57 -8.16
CA ALA A 195 14.20 23.52 -7.17
C ALA A 195 15.65 23.19 -6.79
N GLY A 196 16.01 21.91 -6.72
CA GLY A 196 17.37 21.45 -6.48
C GLY A 196 18.39 22.02 -7.47
N ILE A 197 18.02 22.16 -8.75
CA ILE A 197 18.87 22.82 -9.76
C ILE A 197 19.12 24.29 -9.40
N LYS A 198 18.08 25.02 -8.96
CA LYS A 198 18.17 26.40 -8.56
C LYS A 198 19.00 26.58 -7.28
N ILE A 199 18.85 25.61 -6.33
CA ILE A 199 19.66 25.55 -5.12
C ILE A 199 21.14 25.32 -5.48
N ALA A 200 21.45 24.38 -6.38
CA ALA A 200 22.82 24.16 -6.84
C ALA A 200 23.40 25.42 -7.52
N LYS A 201 22.60 26.09 -8.36
CA LYS A 201 23.03 27.37 -9.01
C LYS A 201 23.31 28.49 -8.02
N SER A 202 22.74 28.45 -6.80
CA SER A 202 22.98 29.48 -5.78
C SER A 202 24.46 29.57 -5.35
N GLY A 203 25.24 28.50 -5.49
CA GLY A 203 26.66 28.48 -5.20
C GLY A 203 27.51 29.37 -6.11
N TYR A 204 26.96 29.91 -7.19
CA TYR A 204 27.64 30.93 -8.03
C TYR A 204 27.54 32.35 -7.47
N TYR A 205 26.74 32.58 -6.42
CA TYR A 205 26.50 33.89 -5.86
C TYR A 205 27.18 34.05 -4.49
N PRO A 206 27.63 35.27 -4.11
CA PRO A 206 28.06 35.53 -2.76
C PRO A 206 26.89 35.42 -1.76
N ALA A 207 27.21 35.11 -0.51
CA ALA A 207 26.26 35.16 0.60
C ALA A 207 26.46 36.43 1.43
N LEU A 208 25.37 37.10 1.75
CA LEU A 208 25.28 38.27 2.61
C LEU A 208 24.48 37.94 3.83
N ALA A 209 25.01 38.22 5.03
CA ALA A 209 24.34 37.97 6.28
C ALA A 209 24.50 39.11 7.26
N LEU A 210 23.46 39.39 8.06
CA LEU A 210 23.57 40.15 9.27
C LEU A 210 24.13 39.24 10.36
N VAL A 211 25.19 39.62 11.01
CA VAL A 211 25.85 38.84 12.06
C VAL A 211 25.87 39.62 13.35
N GLY A 212 25.60 38.97 14.45
CA GLY A 212 25.70 39.50 15.78
C GLY A 212 26.38 38.48 16.69
N GLY A 213 27.18 38.92 17.61
CA GLY A 213 27.87 38.03 18.54
C GLY A 213 28.02 38.65 19.92
N TYR A 214 28.09 37.79 20.89
CA TYR A 214 28.46 38.07 22.26
C TYR A 214 29.61 37.15 22.63
N ILE A 215 30.69 37.77 23.16
CA ILE A 215 31.88 37.05 23.62
C ILE A 215 32.15 37.48 25.05
N ALA A 216 32.34 36.53 25.92
CA ALA A 216 32.91 36.69 27.23
C ALA A 216 34.07 35.72 27.36
N PHE A 217 35.24 36.18 27.75
CA PHE A 217 36.36 35.31 28.04
C PHE A 217 37.06 35.73 29.30
N ASP A 218 37.55 34.78 30.04
CA ASP A 218 38.33 34.94 31.21
C ASP A 218 39.64 34.16 31.05
N LEU A 219 40.74 34.90 31.07
CA LEU A 219 42.07 34.37 31.03
C LEU A 219 42.66 34.54 32.44
N LYS A 220 42.62 33.49 33.21
CA LYS A 220 42.96 33.52 34.64
C LYS A 220 44.29 34.26 34.87
N ASP A 221 44.25 35.24 35.78
CA ASP A 221 45.36 36.06 36.20
C ASP A 221 45.98 36.98 35.12
N VAL A 222 45.30 37.11 33.94
CA VAL A 222 45.78 37.94 32.82
C VAL A 222 44.79 39.01 32.38
N MET A 223 43.59 38.57 31.93
CA MET A 223 42.58 39.49 31.40
C MET A 223 41.19 38.84 31.41
N THR A 224 40.22 39.60 31.87
CA THR A 224 38.79 39.23 31.77
C THR A 224 38.09 40.21 30.84
N VAL A 225 37.38 39.71 29.83
CA VAL A 225 36.54 40.50 28.94
C VAL A 225 35.10 40.03 29.12
N THR A 226 34.24 40.94 29.62
CA THR A 226 32.82 40.73 29.73
C THR A 226 32.09 41.71 28.83
N ASN A 227 30.91 41.29 28.33
CA ASN A 227 30.04 42.15 27.51
C ASN A 227 30.64 42.65 26.17
N ALA A 228 31.51 41.87 25.53
CA ALA A 228 31.93 42.19 24.19
C ALA A 228 30.84 41.80 23.18
N MET A 229 30.17 42.79 22.63
CA MET A 229 29.12 42.61 21.62
C MET A 229 29.63 43.16 20.27
N ASN A 230 29.29 42.40 19.22
CA ASN A 230 29.51 42.85 17.85
C ASN A 230 28.24 42.70 17.02
N VAL A 231 27.99 43.67 16.15
CA VAL A 231 26.96 43.64 15.11
C VAL A 231 27.57 44.10 13.81
N GLY A 232 27.30 43.39 12.74
CA GLY A 232 27.89 43.73 11.45
C GLY A 232 27.23 43.03 10.27
N VAL A 233 27.68 43.35 9.07
CA VAL A 233 27.28 42.70 7.84
C VAL A 233 28.45 41.84 7.37
N GLY A 234 28.20 40.53 7.24
CA GLY A 234 29.17 39.56 6.74
C GLY A 234 28.92 39.26 5.26
N LEU A 235 29.97 39.41 4.43
CA LEU A 235 29.99 38.95 3.04
C LEU A 235 30.90 37.74 2.95
N SER A 236 30.35 36.63 2.45
CA SER A 236 31.12 35.39 2.22
C SER A 236 31.00 34.97 0.76
N TYR A 237 32.15 34.68 0.13
CA TYR A 237 32.21 34.16 -1.21
C TYR A 237 33.33 33.13 -1.33
N ASP A 238 32.91 31.87 -1.57
CA ASP A 238 33.88 30.78 -1.75
C ASP A 238 34.28 30.66 -3.23
N LEU A 239 35.46 31.18 -3.56
CA LEU A 239 36.01 31.12 -4.91
C LEU A 239 36.26 29.69 -5.41
N ALA A 240 36.57 28.75 -4.52
CA ALA A 240 36.77 27.36 -4.90
C ALA A 240 35.46 26.69 -5.30
N SER A 241 34.35 27.12 -4.71
CA SER A 241 33.00 26.59 -5.03
C SER A 241 32.59 26.93 -6.46
N VAL A 242 33.03 28.05 -7.02
CA VAL A 242 32.74 28.47 -8.41
C VAL A 242 33.20 27.39 -9.41
N PHE A 243 34.39 26.84 -9.20
CA PHE A 243 34.92 25.77 -10.07
C PHE A 243 34.23 24.42 -9.87
N LYS A 244 33.78 24.10 -8.66
CA LYS A 244 33.10 22.85 -8.34
C LYS A 244 31.61 22.88 -8.70
N ASN A 245 30.98 24.04 -8.63
CA ASN A 245 29.53 24.22 -8.73
C ASN A 245 28.96 23.78 -10.07
N GLY A 246 29.72 23.85 -11.16
CA GLY A 246 29.31 23.30 -12.46
C GLY A 246 29.00 21.78 -12.42
N LYS A 247 29.72 21.02 -11.60
CA LYS A 247 29.45 19.57 -11.40
C LYS A 247 28.21 19.36 -10.53
N GLU A 248 28.03 20.17 -9.50
CA GLU A 248 26.84 20.13 -8.64
C GLU A 248 25.55 20.44 -9.42
N VAL A 249 25.61 21.46 -10.30
CA VAL A 249 24.49 21.82 -11.19
C VAL A 249 24.18 20.68 -12.15
N LYS A 250 25.20 20.06 -12.78
CA LYS A 250 25.00 18.90 -13.66
C LYS A 250 24.38 17.69 -12.91
N LEU A 251 24.84 17.42 -11.69
CA LEU A 251 24.27 16.38 -10.84
C LEU A 251 22.78 16.65 -10.54
N ALA A 252 22.45 17.90 -10.16
CA ALA A 252 21.07 18.29 -9.89
C ALA A 252 20.19 18.20 -11.16
N GLN A 253 20.73 18.57 -12.33
CA GLN A 253 20.05 18.41 -13.61
C GLN A 253 19.78 16.95 -13.94
N SER A 254 20.77 16.06 -13.75
CA SER A 254 20.59 14.62 -13.96
C SER A 254 19.50 14.03 -13.04
N LYS A 255 19.49 14.42 -11.75
CA LYS A 255 18.45 14.00 -10.80
C LYS A 255 17.04 14.49 -11.21
N SER A 256 16.95 15.73 -11.69
CA SER A 256 15.68 16.29 -12.17
C SER A 256 15.18 15.57 -13.43
N GLU A 257 16.07 15.27 -14.38
CA GLU A 257 15.70 14.52 -15.59
C GLU A 257 15.30 13.07 -15.26
N GLN A 258 15.97 12.42 -14.30
CA GLN A 258 15.58 11.12 -13.78
C GLN A 258 14.16 11.13 -13.22
N THR A 259 13.81 12.14 -12.40
CA THR A 259 12.47 12.25 -11.83
C THR A 259 11.42 12.54 -12.90
N LYS A 260 11.74 13.37 -13.89
CA LYS A 260 10.87 13.66 -15.04
C LYS A 260 10.61 12.42 -15.88
N THR A 261 11.63 11.61 -16.13
CA THR A 261 11.49 10.32 -16.82
C THR A 261 10.63 9.36 -16.02
N ALA A 262 10.79 9.32 -14.69
CA ALA A 262 9.95 8.51 -13.80
C ALA A 262 8.47 8.92 -13.88
N VAL A 263 8.14 10.21 -13.96
CA VAL A 263 6.76 10.70 -14.20
C VAL A 263 6.21 10.15 -15.51
N THR A 264 6.99 10.19 -16.59
CA THR A 264 6.57 9.67 -17.90
C THR A 264 6.32 8.17 -17.85
N ILE A 265 7.23 7.40 -17.24
CA ILE A 265 7.10 5.94 -17.06
C ILE A 265 5.84 5.62 -16.27
N LEU A 266 5.63 6.30 -15.13
CA LEU A 266 4.43 6.07 -14.29
C LEU A 266 3.15 6.43 -15.03
N THR A 267 3.15 7.51 -15.82
CA THR A 267 1.99 7.90 -16.64
C THR A 267 1.60 6.83 -17.66
N ASN A 268 2.59 6.22 -18.32
CA ASN A 268 2.35 5.13 -19.26
C ASN A 268 1.87 3.87 -18.53
N LYS A 269 2.49 3.52 -17.41
CA LYS A 269 2.08 2.39 -16.57
C LYS A 269 0.63 2.52 -16.09
N ILE A 270 0.19 3.73 -15.69
CA ILE A 270 -1.20 4.00 -15.30
C ILE A 270 -2.17 3.70 -16.46
N LYS A 271 -1.83 4.07 -17.68
CA LYS A 271 -2.65 3.75 -18.85
C LYS A 271 -2.77 2.25 -19.09
N GLU A 272 -1.66 1.52 -18.96
CA GLU A 272 -1.61 0.06 -19.09
C GLU A 272 -2.42 -0.60 -17.98
N GLU A 273 -2.22 -0.22 -16.72
CA GLU A 273 -2.98 -0.75 -15.57
C GLU A 273 -4.48 -0.49 -15.69
N THR A 274 -4.88 0.69 -16.15
CA THR A 274 -6.30 1.03 -16.35
C THR A 274 -6.92 0.20 -17.46
N HIS A 275 -6.21 0.03 -18.57
CA HIS A 275 -6.69 -0.81 -19.68
C HIS A 275 -6.82 -2.27 -19.25
N GLU A 276 -5.79 -2.82 -18.59
CA GLU A 276 -5.82 -4.19 -18.07
C GLU A 276 -6.99 -4.40 -17.07
N ALA A 277 -7.18 -3.46 -16.15
CA ALA A 277 -8.28 -3.53 -15.18
C ALA A 277 -9.65 -3.50 -15.86
N GLN A 278 -9.83 -2.70 -16.92
CA GLN A 278 -11.05 -2.66 -17.72
C GLN A 278 -11.33 -4.00 -18.43
N GLU A 279 -10.31 -4.59 -19.06
CA GLU A 279 -10.44 -5.89 -19.73
C GLU A 279 -10.74 -7.01 -18.73
N ASN A 280 -10.09 -7.00 -17.56
CA ASN A 280 -10.36 -7.95 -16.49
C ASN A 280 -11.79 -7.83 -15.95
N TYR A 281 -12.31 -6.61 -15.81
CA TYR A 281 -13.70 -6.38 -15.41
C TYR A 281 -14.68 -6.92 -16.47
N ASN A 282 -14.46 -6.63 -17.75
CA ASN A 282 -15.28 -7.13 -18.85
C ASN A 282 -15.27 -8.66 -18.91
N LEU A 283 -14.09 -9.28 -18.72
CA LEU A 283 -13.95 -10.74 -18.68
C LEU A 283 -14.73 -11.34 -17.53
N SER A 284 -14.71 -10.74 -16.33
CA SER A 284 -15.42 -11.25 -15.16
C SER A 284 -16.94 -11.28 -15.36
N LEU A 285 -17.51 -10.32 -16.08
CA LEU A 285 -18.92 -10.29 -16.46
C LEU A 285 -19.26 -11.46 -17.39
N ASN A 286 -18.43 -11.71 -18.40
CA ASN A 286 -18.61 -12.81 -19.36
C ASN A 286 -18.46 -14.16 -18.65
N GLN A 287 -17.47 -14.34 -17.79
CA GLN A 287 -17.27 -15.56 -17.02
C GLN A 287 -18.48 -15.88 -16.14
N ASN A 288 -19.06 -14.89 -15.46
CA ASN A 288 -20.26 -15.11 -14.65
C ASN A 288 -21.45 -15.61 -15.49
N ALA A 289 -21.65 -15.07 -16.71
CA ALA A 289 -22.69 -15.53 -17.62
C ALA A 289 -22.46 -17.01 -18.03
N VAL A 290 -21.23 -17.38 -18.35
CA VAL A 290 -20.86 -18.77 -18.68
C VAL A 290 -21.08 -19.70 -17.48
N TYR A 291 -20.67 -19.29 -16.25
CA TYR A 291 -20.87 -20.14 -15.06
C TYR A 291 -22.35 -20.32 -14.68
N LYS A 292 -23.21 -19.32 -14.94
CA LYS A 292 -24.68 -19.50 -14.78
C LYS A 292 -25.18 -20.62 -15.67
N GLN A 293 -24.83 -20.60 -16.94
CA GLN A 293 -25.20 -21.65 -17.89
C GLN A 293 -24.60 -23.02 -17.50
N ALA A 294 -23.34 -23.05 -17.06
CA ALA A 294 -22.68 -24.28 -16.62
C ALA A 294 -23.39 -24.92 -15.41
N VAL A 295 -23.88 -24.12 -14.47
CA VAL A 295 -24.66 -24.65 -13.31
C VAL A 295 -25.97 -25.29 -13.79
N GLU A 296 -26.70 -24.67 -14.72
CA GLU A 296 -27.93 -25.23 -15.27
C GLU A 296 -27.65 -26.56 -15.96
N GLN A 297 -26.61 -26.63 -16.81
CA GLN A 297 -26.19 -27.82 -17.53
C GLN A 297 -25.76 -28.94 -16.58
N ALA A 298 -24.91 -28.63 -15.59
CA ALA A 298 -24.41 -29.64 -14.65
C ALA A 298 -25.51 -30.14 -13.70
N THR A 299 -26.47 -29.29 -13.35
CA THR A 299 -27.60 -29.66 -12.51
C THR A 299 -28.54 -30.62 -13.25
N GLU A 300 -28.84 -30.34 -14.51
CA GLU A 300 -29.66 -31.21 -15.34
C GLU A 300 -28.94 -32.53 -15.66
N ASN A 301 -27.63 -32.48 -15.95
CA ASN A 301 -26.83 -33.70 -16.13
C ASN A 301 -26.86 -34.59 -14.88
N TYR A 302 -26.65 -34.01 -13.68
CA TYR A 302 -26.76 -34.78 -12.44
C TYR A 302 -28.13 -35.40 -12.25
N ARG A 303 -29.23 -34.68 -12.53
CA ARG A 303 -30.59 -35.22 -12.47
C ARG A 303 -30.77 -36.42 -13.39
N ILE A 304 -30.33 -36.31 -14.66
CA ILE A 304 -30.44 -37.41 -15.65
C ILE A 304 -29.62 -38.62 -15.22
N VAL A 305 -28.37 -38.40 -14.77
CA VAL A 305 -27.48 -39.49 -14.34
C VAL A 305 -28.04 -40.18 -13.11
N LYS A 306 -28.61 -39.41 -12.17
CA LYS A 306 -29.27 -39.97 -10.98
C LYS A 306 -30.49 -40.82 -11.35
N ASP A 307 -31.35 -40.32 -12.25
CA ASP A 307 -32.52 -41.09 -12.73
C ASP A 307 -32.08 -42.39 -13.41
N LYS A 308 -31.03 -42.38 -14.23
CA LYS A 308 -30.45 -43.57 -14.86
C LYS A 308 -29.89 -44.54 -13.81
N TYR A 309 -29.16 -44.01 -12.82
CA TYR A 309 -28.59 -44.81 -11.74
C TYR A 309 -29.68 -45.51 -10.91
N ASP A 310 -30.73 -44.79 -10.53
CA ASP A 310 -31.88 -45.33 -9.78
C ASP A 310 -32.61 -46.47 -10.57
N ASN A 311 -32.49 -46.43 -11.92
CA ASN A 311 -33.01 -47.47 -12.82
C ASN A 311 -31.97 -48.51 -13.28
N SER A 312 -30.77 -48.55 -12.65
CA SER A 312 -29.65 -49.45 -12.98
C SER A 312 -29.08 -49.28 -14.40
N LEU A 313 -29.25 -48.12 -15.00
CA LEU A 313 -28.76 -47.78 -16.35
C LEU A 313 -27.50 -46.93 -16.35
N SER A 314 -26.94 -46.60 -15.18
CA SER A 314 -25.70 -45.86 -14.99
C SER A 314 -24.91 -46.45 -13.84
N THR A 315 -23.60 -46.20 -13.82
CA THR A 315 -22.70 -46.71 -12.77
C THR A 315 -22.60 -45.76 -11.56
N THR A 316 -22.14 -46.30 -10.41
CA THR A 316 -21.81 -45.51 -9.24
C THR A 316 -20.78 -44.43 -9.59
N ASN A 317 -19.79 -44.70 -10.46
CA ASN A 317 -18.81 -43.73 -10.88
C ASN A 317 -19.45 -42.54 -11.63
N ASP A 318 -20.37 -42.81 -12.56
CA ASP A 318 -21.06 -41.77 -13.32
C ASP A 318 -21.84 -40.84 -12.37
N LEU A 319 -22.53 -41.41 -11.38
CA LEU A 319 -23.28 -40.63 -10.38
C LEU A 319 -22.34 -39.72 -9.53
N LEU A 320 -21.25 -40.31 -9.03
CA LEU A 320 -20.28 -39.56 -8.20
C LEU A 320 -19.57 -38.45 -9.00
N GLU A 321 -19.24 -38.72 -10.28
CA GLU A 321 -18.64 -37.74 -11.16
C GLU A 321 -19.61 -36.58 -11.47
N ALA A 322 -20.88 -36.88 -11.79
CA ALA A 322 -21.89 -35.85 -12.02
C ALA A 322 -22.14 -34.97 -10.78
N ASP A 323 -22.09 -35.55 -9.56
CA ASP A 323 -22.22 -34.85 -8.30
C ASP A 323 -21.03 -33.84 -8.09
N VAL A 324 -19.80 -34.31 -8.31
CA VAL A 324 -18.60 -33.47 -8.24
C VAL A 324 -18.66 -32.31 -9.24
N GLN A 325 -19.08 -32.62 -10.48
CA GLN A 325 -19.19 -31.60 -11.54
C GLN A 325 -20.27 -30.56 -11.18
N GLN A 326 -21.39 -30.96 -10.64
CA GLN A 326 -22.44 -30.04 -10.19
C GLN A 326 -21.92 -29.12 -9.06
N LEU A 327 -21.29 -29.68 -8.04
CA LEU A 327 -20.69 -28.88 -6.95
C LEU A 327 -19.67 -27.89 -7.47
N GLN A 328 -18.75 -28.33 -8.35
CA GLN A 328 -17.71 -27.48 -8.88
C GLN A 328 -18.27 -26.28 -9.66
N THR A 329 -19.31 -26.50 -10.49
CA THR A 329 -19.95 -25.40 -11.24
C THR A 329 -20.67 -24.42 -10.32
N LYS A 330 -21.33 -24.88 -9.26
CA LYS A 330 -21.96 -24.01 -8.24
C LYS A 330 -20.90 -23.16 -7.51
N ILE A 331 -19.78 -23.77 -7.12
CA ILE A 331 -18.67 -23.04 -6.50
C ILE A 331 -18.14 -21.98 -7.47
N ASN A 332 -17.86 -22.33 -8.72
CA ASN A 332 -17.35 -21.39 -9.72
C ASN A 332 -18.30 -20.20 -9.94
N LEU A 333 -19.60 -20.42 -9.94
CA LEU A 333 -20.59 -19.34 -10.03
C LEU A 333 -20.54 -18.43 -8.80
N ALA A 334 -20.48 -18.98 -7.60
CA ALA A 334 -20.40 -18.21 -6.36
C ALA A 334 -19.12 -17.36 -6.31
N LEU A 335 -17.97 -17.94 -6.69
CA LEU A 335 -16.70 -17.23 -6.78
C LEU A 335 -16.75 -16.09 -7.81
N SER A 336 -17.35 -16.32 -8.98
CA SER A 336 -17.44 -15.32 -10.05
C SER A 336 -18.27 -14.08 -9.67
N GLN A 337 -19.27 -14.24 -8.79
CA GLN A 337 -20.07 -13.11 -8.30
C GLN A 337 -19.25 -12.13 -7.46
N ALA A 338 -18.39 -12.67 -6.58
CA ALA A 338 -17.47 -11.84 -5.82
C ALA A 338 -16.36 -11.25 -6.70
N ASP A 339 -15.92 -12.00 -7.72
CA ASP A 339 -14.88 -11.54 -8.64
C ASP A 339 -15.33 -10.32 -9.45
N ILE A 340 -16.58 -10.25 -9.90
CA ILE A 340 -17.13 -9.05 -10.56
C ILE A 340 -16.96 -7.81 -9.66
N ALA A 341 -17.34 -7.92 -8.38
CA ALA A 341 -17.21 -6.81 -7.45
C ALA A 341 -15.73 -6.42 -7.23
N LEU A 342 -14.88 -7.41 -7.05
CA LEU A 342 -13.43 -7.19 -6.90
C LEU A 342 -12.83 -6.50 -8.13
N LYS A 343 -13.12 -6.99 -9.35
CA LYS A 343 -12.62 -6.40 -10.60
C LYS A 343 -13.14 -4.98 -10.83
N TYR A 344 -14.37 -4.70 -10.45
CA TYR A 344 -14.90 -3.35 -10.47
C TYR A 344 -14.09 -2.41 -9.56
N TYR A 345 -13.83 -2.78 -8.30
CA TYR A 345 -13.07 -1.93 -7.40
C TYR A 345 -11.58 -1.85 -7.77
N GLN A 346 -11.00 -2.88 -8.36
CA GLN A 346 -9.67 -2.83 -8.96
C GLN A 346 -9.60 -1.81 -10.10
N LEU A 347 -10.64 -1.74 -10.95
CA LEU A 347 -10.76 -0.72 -11.99
C LEU A 347 -10.88 0.69 -11.38
N GLN A 348 -11.72 0.87 -10.34
CA GLN A 348 -11.82 2.15 -9.64
C GLN A 348 -10.49 2.59 -9.03
N PHE A 349 -9.71 1.66 -8.52
CA PHE A 349 -8.35 1.92 -8.01
C PHE A 349 -7.39 2.32 -9.13
N ALA A 350 -7.37 1.59 -10.24
CA ALA A 350 -6.52 1.89 -11.40
C ALA A 350 -6.81 3.29 -11.98
N GLU A 351 -8.08 3.70 -11.96
CA GLU A 351 -8.53 5.04 -12.37
C GLU A 351 -8.30 6.13 -11.30
N GLY A 352 -7.88 5.77 -10.07
CA GLY A 352 -7.73 6.72 -8.95
C GLY A 352 -9.06 7.24 -8.39
N LYS A 353 -10.09 6.42 -8.41
CA LYS A 353 -11.46 6.77 -8.00
C LYS A 353 -11.95 5.97 -6.79
N LEU A 354 -11.16 5.01 -6.27
CA LEU A 354 -11.61 4.01 -5.30
C LEU A 354 -12.23 4.64 -4.05
N ILE A 355 -11.51 5.52 -3.35
CA ILE A 355 -12.01 6.14 -2.11
C ILE A 355 -13.25 7.00 -2.38
N ASN A 356 -13.26 7.70 -3.51
CA ASN A 356 -14.38 8.54 -3.88
C ASN A 356 -15.64 7.70 -4.19
N SER A 357 -15.49 6.48 -4.70
CA SER A 357 -16.60 5.57 -4.97
C SER A 357 -17.33 5.12 -3.69
N PHE A 358 -16.65 5.09 -2.53
CA PHE A 358 -17.28 4.78 -1.24
C PHE A 358 -17.99 5.98 -0.59
N ASN A 359 -17.58 7.21 -0.93
CA ASN A 359 -18.08 8.45 -0.34
C ASN A 359 -19.29 9.05 -1.09
N THR A 360 -19.85 8.31 -2.03
CA THR A 360 -21.03 8.78 -2.78
C THR A 360 -22.23 8.89 -1.84
N PRO A 361 -22.93 10.05 -1.75
CA PRO A 361 -24.06 10.20 -0.85
C PRO A 361 -25.13 9.14 -1.12
N LYS A 362 -25.56 8.44 -0.08
CA LYS A 362 -26.74 7.57 -0.15
C LYS A 362 -27.96 8.50 -0.22
N ASN A 363 -28.50 8.73 -1.44
CA ASN A 363 -29.76 9.42 -1.62
C ASN A 363 -30.91 8.55 -1.15
#